data_f923b380c07c4125cfe4e290d89803a5
#
_entry.id   f923b380c07c4125cfe4e290d89803a5
#
_cell.length_a   1.000
_cell.length_b   1.000
_cell.length_c   1.000
_cell.angle_alpha   90.00
_cell.angle_beta   90.00
_cell.angle_gamma   90.00
#
_symmetry.space_group_name_H-M   'P 1'
#
loop_
_entity.id
_entity.type
_entity.pdbx_description
1 polymer ?
#
loop_
_entity_poly.entity_id
_entity_poly.type
_entity_poly.pdbx_seq_one_letter_code
_entity_poly.pdbx_strand_id
1 'polypeptide(L)'
;MATRGKLDPFGDVREATLAHIRRHGCHCYPYFDGSFLGTIAGAAQAKRIIELGTALGYSSIWFAHGAREAKVDTVEFDPEHVKLAHANFAKAGYADRIKVHAGDFSDVLPTLKPSYDVGFFDGHGPTLDYLSHFRRLLRPGGVLISTNLDYGGESSRYRKQLTDPAQWLTSFAAEDGRTGVSIKL
;
A
#
# COMPACT_ATOMS: atom_id res chain seq x y z
N MET A 1 10.69 -25.72 -9.65
CA MET A 1 9.90 -24.54 -9.21
C MET A 1 9.56 -24.72 -7.74
N ALA A 2 10.22 -24.00 -6.85
CA ALA A 2 9.88 -24.03 -5.42
C ALA A 2 8.48 -23.42 -5.25
N THR A 3 7.60 -24.13 -4.57
CA THR A 3 6.23 -23.70 -4.31
C THR A 3 6.24 -22.43 -3.48
N ARG A 4 5.88 -21.28 -4.09
CA ARG A 4 5.73 -19.96 -3.42
C ARG A 4 4.92 -20.04 -2.11
N GLY A 5 4.05 -21.03 -1.94
CA GLY A 5 3.21 -21.19 -0.74
C GLY A 5 3.95 -21.48 0.58
N LYS A 6 5.25 -21.87 0.54
CA LYS A 6 6.03 -22.10 1.77
C LYS A 6 6.74 -20.86 2.30
N LEU A 7 6.82 -19.77 1.50
CA LEU A 7 7.52 -18.53 1.83
C LEU A 7 6.55 -17.36 2.16
N ASP A 8 5.24 -17.52 1.93
CA ASP A 8 4.23 -16.51 2.23
C ASP A 8 3.38 -16.94 3.43
N PRO A 9 3.70 -16.46 4.64
CA PRO A 9 2.94 -16.79 5.85
C PRO A 9 1.51 -16.26 5.84
N PHE A 10 1.16 -15.37 4.91
CA PHE A 10 -0.16 -14.77 4.74
C PHE A 10 -0.82 -15.18 3.41
N GLY A 11 -0.35 -16.27 2.82
CA GLY A 11 -0.87 -16.80 1.56
C GLY A 11 -2.35 -17.13 1.61
N ASP A 12 -2.90 -17.48 2.77
CA ASP A 12 -4.33 -17.71 2.98
C ASP A 12 -5.17 -16.42 2.77
N VAL A 13 -4.67 -15.26 3.20
CA VAL A 13 -5.32 -13.95 2.96
C VAL A 13 -5.27 -13.61 1.47
N ARG A 14 -4.13 -13.86 0.82
CA ARG A 14 -3.96 -13.68 -0.62
C ARG A 14 -4.94 -14.53 -1.42
N GLU A 15 -5.03 -15.83 -1.11
CA GLU A 15 -5.95 -16.74 -1.77
C GLU A 15 -7.43 -16.38 -1.50
N ALA A 16 -7.76 -15.95 -0.28
CA ALA A 16 -9.09 -15.46 0.06
C ALA A 16 -9.46 -14.22 -0.78
N THR A 17 -8.52 -13.29 -0.99
CA THR A 17 -8.71 -12.11 -1.84
C THR A 17 -8.99 -12.52 -3.29
N LEU A 18 -8.19 -13.43 -3.85
CA LEU A 18 -8.39 -13.93 -5.22
C LEU A 18 -9.72 -14.66 -5.37
N ALA A 19 -10.15 -15.42 -4.35
CA ALA A 19 -11.45 -16.08 -4.34
C ALA A 19 -12.60 -15.07 -4.24
N HIS A 20 -12.42 -13.99 -3.49
CA HIS A 20 -13.38 -12.90 -3.38
C HIS A 20 -13.56 -12.20 -4.74
N ILE A 21 -12.49 -11.83 -5.42
CA ILE A 21 -12.53 -11.24 -6.77
C ILE A 21 -13.36 -12.10 -7.74
N ARG A 22 -13.14 -13.42 -7.75
CA ARG A 22 -13.88 -14.34 -8.64
C ARG A 22 -15.37 -14.37 -8.35
N ARG A 23 -15.80 -14.15 -7.11
CA ARG A 23 -17.23 -14.17 -6.71
C ARG A 23 -17.94 -12.83 -6.90
N HIS A 24 -17.23 -11.74 -6.63
CA HIS A 24 -17.81 -10.39 -6.54
C HIS A 24 -17.49 -9.50 -7.74
N GLY A 25 -16.53 -9.91 -8.60
CA GLY A 25 -16.16 -9.14 -9.79
C GLY A 25 -15.45 -7.82 -9.47
N CYS A 26 -14.97 -7.62 -8.24
CA CYS A 26 -14.17 -6.45 -7.88
C CYS A 26 -12.75 -6.54 -8.43
N HIS A 27 -12.02 -5.43 -8.41
CA HIS A 27 -10.65 -5.34 -8.93
C HIS A 27 -9.62 -5.17 -7.80
N CYS A 28 -9.89 -5.75 -6.61
CA CYS A 28 -9.04 -5.63 -5.42
C CYS A 28 -7.89 -6.65 -5.41
N TYR A 29 -7.09 -6.70 -6.48
CA TYR A 29 -5.99 -7.65 -6.60
C TYR A 29 -4.93 -7.43 -5.51
N PRO A 30 -4.50 -8.50 -4.80
CA PRO A 30 -3.43 -8.38 -3.81
C PRO A 30 -2.10 -8.10 -4.52
N TYR A 31 -1.28 -7.22 -3.94
CA TYR A 31 0.05 -6.95 -4.46
C TYR A 31 0.84 -8.25 -4.64
N PHE A 32 1.60 -8.35 -5.71
CA PHE A 32 2.18 -9.63 -6.17
C PHE A 32 3.23 -10.21 -5.20
N ASP A 33 3.96 -9.35 -4.47
CA ASP A 33 5.02 -9.73 -3.53
C ASP A 33 4.90 -8.94 -2.22
N GLY A 34 4.17 -9.50 -1.26
CA GLY A 34 4.01 -8.88 0.06
C GLY A 34 5.34 -8.80 0.82
N SER A 35 6.26 -9.75 0.62
CA SER A 35 7.56 -9.75 1.29
C SER A 35 8.41 -8.54 0.89
N PHE A 36 8.30 -8.08 -0.35
CA PHE A 36 8.92 -6.84 -0.82
C PHE A 36 8.44 -5.63 -0.01
N LEU A 37 7.12 -5.51 0.22
CA LEU A 37 6.53 -4.43 1.01
C LEU A 37 7.03 -4.45 2.46
N GLY A 38 6.98 -5.63 3.09
CA GLY A 38 7.47 -5.82 4.45
C GLY A 38 8.97 -5.52 4.60
N THR A 39 9.77 -5.91 3.60
CA THR A 39 11.21 -5.65 3.59
C THR A 39 11.51 -4.14 3.50
N ILE A 40 10.80 -3.40 2.63
CA ILE A 40 10.97 -1.94 2.55
C ILE A 40 10.57 -1.28 3.87
N ALA A 41 9.43 -1.65 4.45
CA ALA A 41 8.98 -1.09 5.72
C ALA A 41 9.97 -1.36 6.86
N GLY A 42 10.52 -2.57 6.92
CA GLY A 42 11.56 -2.95 7.88
C GLY A 42 12.87 -2.19 7.67
N ALA A 43 13.36 -2.10 6.44
CA ALA A 43 14.58 -1.37 6.09
C ALA A 43 14.45 0.13 6.38
N ALA A 44 13.27 0.72 6.14
CA ALA A 44 12.96 2.11 6.49
C ALA A 44 12.78 2.33 8.00
N GLN A 45 12.82 1.28 8.81
CA GLN A 45 12.52 1.32 10.26
C GLN A 45 11.21 2.05 10.56
N ALA A 46 10.19 1.80 9.71
CA ALA A 46 8.93 2.52 9.73
C ALA A 46 8.21 2.39 11.09
N LYS A 47 7.70 3.51 11.58
CA LYS A 47 6.82 3.60 12.76
C LYS A 47 5.38 3.92 12.37
N ARG A 48 5.19 4.65 11.27
CA ARG A 48 3.89 5.02 10.74
C ARG A 48 3.85 4.78 9.23
N ILE A 49 2.85 4.02 8.80
CA ILE A 49 2.65 3.65 7.41
C ILE A 49 1.24 4.09 6.99
N ILE A 50 1.12 4.70 5.81
CA ILE A 50 -0.17 5.00 5.18
C ILE A 50 -0.33 4.21 3.89
N GLU A 51 -1.43 3.51 3.75
CA GLU A 51 -1.79 2.73 2.59
C GLU A 51 -3.11 3.21 1.98
N LEU A 52 -3.17 3.29 0.66
CA LEU A 52 -4.39 3.56 -0.09
C LEU A 52 -4.77 2.31 -0.90
N GLY A 53 -5.89 1.68 -0.52
CA GLY A 53 -6.36 0.40 -1.05
C GLY A 53 -6.06 -0.74 -0.08
N THR A 54 -6.99 -0.98 0.85
CA THR A 54 -6.86 -2.08 1.84
C THR A 54 -7.23 -3.42 1.24
N ALA A 55 -8.26 -3.46 0.40
CA ALA A 55 -8.90 -4.71 -0.03
C ALA A 55 -9.16 -5.64 1.18
N LEU A 56 -8.69 -6.86 1.16
CA LEU A 56 -8.81 -7.80 2.28
C LEU A 56 -7.61 -7.77 3.25
N GLY A 57 -6.69 -6.80 3.10
CA GLY A 57 -5.65 -6.48 4.08
C GLY A 57 -4.32 -7.20 3.91
N TYR A 58 -4.06 -7.85 2.78
CA TYR A 58 -2.82 -8.61 2.56
C TYR A 58 -1.55 -7.76 2.69
N SER A 59 -1.48 -6.63 2.00
CA SER A 59 -0.36 -5.69 2.04
C SER A 59 -0.20 -5.03 3.41
N SER A 60 -1.30 -4.61 4.04
CA SER A 60 -1.29 -4.05 5.40
C SER A 60 -0.65 -5.01 6.42
N ILE A 61 -0.98 -6.31 6.33
CA ILE A 61 -0.40 -7.35 7.20
C ILE A 61 1.10 -7.47 6.96
N TRP A 62 1.56 -7.45 5.70
CA TRP A 62 2.99 -7.50 5.38
C TRP A 62 3.75 -6.28 5.90
N PHE A 63 3.18 -5.09 5.82
CA PHE A 63 3.76 -3.88 6.42
C PHE A 63 3.92 -4.04 7.94
N ALA A 64 2.86 -4.46 8.63
CA ALA A 64 2.89 -4.68 10.06
C ALA A 64 3.86 -5.82 10.48
N HIS A 65 4.03 -6.84 9.62
CA HIS A 65 4.97 -7.93 9.84
C HIS A 65 6.42 -7.48 9.69
N GLY A 66 6.74 -6.75 8.62
CA GLY A 66 8.10 -6.31 8.31
C GLY A 66 8.60 -5.21 9.24
N ALA A 67 7.73 -4.26 9.62
CA ALA A 67 8.04 -3.19 10.57
C ALA A 67 7.34 -3.47 11.92
N ARG A 68 8.03 -4.17 12.83
CA ARG A 68 7.43 -4.74 14.06
C ARG A 68 6.76 -3.74 14.99
N GLU A 69 7.19 -2.48 14.97
CA GLU A 69 6.64 -1.42 15.83
C GLU A 69 5.72 -0.46 15.07
N ALA A 70 5.55 -0.66 13.76
CA ALA A 70 4.75 0.23 12.95
C ALA A 70 3.26 0.16 13.30
N LYS A 71 2.61 1.33 13.25
CA LYS A 71 1.17 1.46 13.10
C LYS A 71 0.87 1.72 11.62
N VAL A 72 -0.10 0.99 11.09
CA VAL A 72 -0.54 1.10 9.71
C VAL A 72 -1.92 1.74 9.69
N ASP A 73 -2.02 2.90 9.04
CA ASP A 73 -3.29 3.51 8.64
C ASP A 73 -3.56 3.07 7.20
N THR A 74 -4.70 2.44 6.93
CA THR A 74 -5.09 2.02 5.57
C THR A 74 -6.48 2.53 5.24
N VAL A 75 -6.73 2.87 3.98
CA VAL A 75 -7.99 3.48 3.53
C VAL A 75 -8.74 2.54 2.58
N GLU A 76 -10.03 2.32 2.84
CA GLU A 76 -10.90 1.46 2.04
C GLU A 76 -12.33 2.02 2.01
N PHE A 77 -12.92 2.10 0.83
CA PHE A 77 -14.29 2.61 0.68
C PHE A 77 -15.37 1.52 0.74
N ASP A 78 -15.03 0.28 0.35
CA ASP A 78 -15.99 -0.83 0.32
C ASP A 78 -16.20 -1.41 1.72
N PRO A 79 -17.43 -1.33 2.27
CA PRO A 79 -17.70 -1.80 3.64
C PRO A 79 -17.55 -3.31 3.80
N GLU A 80 -17.70 -4.12 2.75
CA GLU A 80 -17.46 -5.55 2.80
C GLU A 80 -15.95 -5.83 2.89
N HIS A 81 -15.14 -5.15 2.09
CA HIS A 81 -13.67 -5.24 2.19
C HIS A 81 -13.18 -4.83 3.57
N VAL A 82 -13.68 -3.71 4.12
CA VAL A 82 -13.36 -3.27 5.49
C VAL A 82 -13.65 -4.37 6.51
N LYS A 83 -14.82 -4.99 6.45
CA LYS A 83 -15.21 -6.09 7.35
C LYS A 83 -14.27 -7.29 7.22
N LEU A 84 -13.96 -7.71 5.99
CA LEU A 84 -13.09 -8.86 5.73
C LEU A 84 -11.64 -8.57 6.13
N ALA A 85 -11.14 -7.36 5.89
CA ALA A 85 -9.82 -6.93 6.34
C ALA A 85 -9.68 -6.99 7.86
N HIS A 86 -10.65 -6.48 8.62
CA HIS A 86 -10.64 -6.57 10.08
C HIS A 86 -10.56 -8.02 10.57
N ALA A 87 -11.32 -8.94 9.96
CA ALA A 87 -11.26 -10.37 10.31
C ALA A 87 -9.87 -10.96 10.04
N ASN A 88 -9.24 -10.60 8.90
CA ASN A 88 -7.91 -11.05 8.54
C ASN A 88 -6.84 -10.47 9.48
N PHE A 89 -6.94 -9.18 9.87
CA PHE A 89 -6.02 -8.57 10.83
C PHE A 89 -6.08 -9.25 12.19
N ALA A 90 -7.28 -9.57 12.67
CA ALA A 90 -7.47 -10.30 13.93
C ALA A 90 -6.86 -11.70 13.85
N LYS A 91 -7.12 -12.46 12.77
CA LYS A 91 -6.57 -13.78 12.53
C LYS A 91 -5.05 -13.79 12.46
N ALA A 92 -4.46 -12.78 11.82
CA ALA A 92 -3.01 -12.63 11.67
C ALA A 92 -2.32 -12.05 12.92
N GLY A 93 -3.08 -11.59 13.93
CA GLY A 93 -2.52 -11.01 15.17
C GLY A 93 -2.05 -9.56 15.05
N TYR A 94 -2.61 -8.78 14.10
CA TYR A 94 -2.21 -7.39 13.86
C TYR A 94 -3.32 -6.36 14.06
N ALA A 95 -4.49 -6.77 14.60
CA ALA A 95 -5.65 -5.90 14.73
C ALA A 95 -5.40 -4.64 15.59
N ASP A 96 -4.49 -4.70 16.54
CA ASP A 96 -4.09 -3.58 17.41
C ASP A 96 -3.11 -2.59 16.74
N ARG A 97 -2.56 -2.96 15.59
CA ARG A 97 -1.56 -2.16 14.86
C ARG A 97 -2.01 -1.66 13.50
N ILE A 98 -3.11 -2.17 12.96
CA ILE A 98 -3.66 -1.78 11.66
C ILE A 98 -5.02 -1.14 11.87
N LYS A 99 -5.15 0.11 11.44
CA LYS A 99 -6.40 0.87 11.49
C LYS A 99 -6.93 1.10 10.09
N VAL A 100 -8.15 0.63 9.80
CA VAL A 100 -8.86 0.96 8.57
C VAL A 100 -9.62 2.27 8.75
N HIS A 101 -9.41 3.20 7.83
CA HIS A 101 -10.22 4.38 7.65
C HIS A 101 -11.23 4.08 6.54
N ALA A 102 -12.48 3.83 6.93
CA ALA A 102 -13.55 3.57 5.97
C ALA A 102 -13.97 4.86 5.26
N GLY A 103 -13.87 4.91 3.95
CA GLY A 103 -14.24 6.05 3.13
C GLY A 103 -13.42 6.17 1.85
N ASP A 104 -13.77 7.15 1.04
CA ASP A 104 -13.02 7.48 -0.17
C ASP A 104 -11.67 8.12 0.17
N PHE A 105 -10.67 7.94 -0.69
CA PHE A 105 -9.35 8.55 -0.50
C PHE A 105 -9.42 10.06 -0.41
N SER A 106 -10.26 10.70 -1.23
CA SER A 106 -10.45 12.16 -1.25
C SER A 106 -11.02 12.71 0.05
N ASP A 107 -11.81 11.93 0.77
CA ASP A 107 -12.42 12.34 2.03
C ASP A 107 -11.48 12.08 3.23
N VAL A 108 -10.77 10.95 3.20
CA VAL A 108 -9.92 10.52 4.32
C VAL A 108 -8.58 11.24 4.33
N LEU A 109 -7.90 11.34 3.18
CA LEU A 109 -6.54 11.88 3.12
C LEU A 109 -6.39 13.29 3.72
N PRO A 110 -7.33 14.24 3.49
CA PRO A 110 -7.24 15.57 4.10
C PRO A 110 -7.25 15.55 5.63
N THR A 111 -7.89 14.55 6.24
CA THR A 111 -8.02 14.44 7.71
C THR A 111 -6.78 13.88 8.40
N LEU A 112 -5.91 13.19 7.64
CA LEU A 112 -4.73 12.55 8.19
C LEU A 112 -3.62 13.57 8.49
N LYS A 113 -2.95 13.35 9.62
CA LYS A 113 -1.82 14.19 10.05
C LYS A 113 -0.50 13.63 9.54
N PRO A 114 0.47 14.48 9.12
CA PRO A 114 1.85 14.05 8.95
C PRO A 114 2.35 13.42 10.26
N SER A 115 3.32 12.61 10.37
CA SER A 115 4.47 12.33 9.55
C SER A 115 4.54 10.81 9.38
N TYR A 116 4.36 10.33 8.16
CA TYR A 116 4.48 8.91 7.84
C TYR A 116 5.89 8.61 7.32
N ASP A 117 6.37 7.41 7.62
CA ASP A 117 7.68 6.90 7.18
C ASP A 117 7.56 6.22 5.81
N VAL A 118 6.45 5.52 5.59
CA VAL A 118 6.16 4.83 4.34
C VAL A 118 4.73 5.18 3.89
N GLY A 119 4.59 5.47 2.61
CA GLY A 119 3.32 5.54 1.89
C GLY A 119 3.23 4.43 0.86
N PHE A 120 2.05 3.85 0.69
CA PHE A 120 1.78 2.86 -0.32
C PHE A 120 0.49 3.21 -1.07
N PHE A 121 0.59 3.34 -2.39
CA PHE A 121 -0.56 3.49 -3.27
C PHE A 121 -0.79 2.20 -4.03
N ASP A 122 -1.92 1.57 -3.81
CA ASP A 122 -2.42 0.39 -4.54
C ASP A 122 -3.91 0.53 -4.92
N GLY A 123 -4.29 1.76 -5.27
CA GLY A 123 -5.59 2.07 -5.85
C GLY A 123 -5.64 1.78 -7.35
N HIS A 124 -6.77 2.07 -7.97
CA HIS A 124 -6.99 1.78 -9.39
C HIS A 124 -5.99 2.51 -10.30
N GLY A 125 -5.87 3.83 -10.21
CA GLY A 125 -4.94 4.62 -10.99
C GLY A 125 -4.43 5.83 -10.18
N PRO A 126 -3.10 6.03 -10.08
CA PRO A 126 -2.55 7.14 -9.32
C PRO A 126 -2.84 8.49 -10.01
N THR A 127 -3.18 9.49 -9.20
CA THR A 127 -3.46 10.86 -9.65
C THR A 127 -2.48 11.86 -9.02
N LEU A 128 -2.32 13.03 -9.63
CA LEU A 128 -1.48 14.10 -9.08
C LEU A 128 -1.99 14.59 -7.71
N ASP A 129 -3.29 14.53 -7.50
CA ASP A 129 -3.88 14.88 -6.21
C ASP A 129 -3.41 13.92 -5.10
N TYR A 130 -3.45 12.61 -5.33
CA TYR A 130 -2.91 11.63 -4.39
C TYR A 130 -1.42 11.82 -4.13
N LEU A 131 -0.63 12.17 -5.16
CA LEU A 131 0.79 12.47 -4.98
C LEU A 131 1.00 13.70 -4.10
N SER A 132 0.17 14.74 -4.26
CA SER A 132 0.18 15.92 -3.40
C SER A 132 -0.08 15.56 -1.93
N HIS A 133 -1.05 14.68 -1.68
CA HIS A 133 -1.32 14.18 -0.34
C HIS A 133 -0.14 13.37 0.22
N PHE A 134 0.47 12.48 -0.55
CA PHE A 134 1.67 11.75 -0.09
C PHE A 134 2.83 12.70 0.21
N ARG A 135 3.04 13.73 -0.60
CA ARG A 135 4.06 14.77 -0.31
C ARG A 135 3.81 15.48 1.02
N ARG A 136 2.56 15.77 1.35
CA ARG A 136 2.18 16.38 2.63
C ARG A 136 2.33 15.41 3.79
N LEU A 137 1.95 14.15 3.60
CA LEU A 137 1.87 13.14 4.66
C LEU A 137 3.22 12.54 5.01
N LEU A 138 4.07 12.28 4.02
CA LEU A 138 5.39 11.69 4.26
C LEU A 138 6.36 12.72 4.87
N ARG A 139 7.16 12.25 5.83
CA ARG A 139 8.30 13.03 6.31
C ARG A 139 9.40 13.14 5.25
N PRO A 140 10.33 14.12 5.35
CA PRO A 140 11.57 14.06 4.57
C PRO A 140 12.31 12.74 4.81
N GLY A 141 12.84 12.13 3.76
CA GLY A 141 13.43 10.78 3.77
C GLY A 141 12.40 9.64 3.87
N GLY A 142 11.10 9.93 3.89
CA GLY A 142 10.05 8.93 3.84
C GLY A 142 9.97 8.25 2.47
N VAL A 143 9.52 6.99 2.45
CA VAL A 143 9.44 6.17 1.24
C VAL A 143 8.01 6.14 0.71
N LEU A 144 7.82 6.37 -0.57
CA LEU A 144 6.57 6.16 -1.30
C LEU A 144 6.72 4.97 -2.24
N ILE A 145 5.83 3.99 -2.12
CA ILE A 145 5.68 2.89 -3.07
C ILE A 145 4.39 3.16 -3.85
N SER A 146 4.50 3.26 -5.17
CA SER A 146 3.35 3.54 -6.05
C SER A 146 3.22 2.47 -7.11
N THR A 147 2.07 1.80 -7.15
CA THR A 147 1.74 0.78 -8.15
C THR A 147 0.93 1.36 -9.30
N ASN A 148 0.60 0.54 -10.29
CA ASN A 148 -0.32 0.89 -11.39
C ASN A 148 0.13 2.09 -12.22
N LEU A 149 1.46 2.28 -12.37
CA LEU A 149 2.06 3.42 -13.08
C LEU A 149 1.92 3.33 -14.61
N ASP A 150 1.38 2.25 -15.13
CA ASP A 150 1.13 1.97 -16.55
C ASP A 150 -0.35 2.11 -16.96
N TYR A 151 -1.22 2.52 -16.05
CA TYR A 151 -2.67 2.68 -16.33
C TYR A 151 -3.01 3.76 -17.36
N GLY A 152 -2.00 4.48 -17.90
CA GLY A 152 -2.20 5.56 -18.86
C GLY A 152 -2.75 6.85 -18.24
N GLY A 153 -3.09 7.82 -19.08
CA GLY A 153 -3.75 9.04 -18.63
C GLY A 153 -2.96 9.80 -17.56
N GLU A 154 -3.57 9.99 -16.40
CA GLU A 154 -2.98 10.72 -15.29
C GLU A 154 -1.83 9.95 -14.61
N SER A 155 -1.83 8.63 -14.66
CA SER A 155 -0.73 7.80 -14.15
C SER A 155 0.63 8.14 -14.81
N SER A 156 0.61 8.50 -16.11
CA SER A 156 1.81 8.94 -16.80
C SER A 156 2.34 10.28 -16.28
N ARG A 157 1.44 11.21 -15.90
CA ARG A 157 1.82 12.49 -15.29
C ARG A 157 2.34 12.29 -13.87
N TYR A 158 1.68 11.40 -13.11
CA TYR A 158 2.13 11.00 -11.78
C TYR A 158 3.54 10.41 -11.84
N ARG A 159 3.77 9.42 -12.71
CA ARG A 159 5.10 8.81 -12.94
C ARG A 159 6.15 9.87 -13.30
N LYS A 160 5.81 10.82 -14.16
CA LYS A 160 6.72 11.92 -14.53
C LYS A 160 7.08 12.78 -13.32
N GLN A 161 6.13 13.07 -12.42
CA GLN A 161 6.42 13.83 -11.20
C GLN A 161 7.35 13.09 -10.24
N LEU A 162 7.31 11.76 -10.21
CA LEU A 162 8.25 10.97 -9.41
C LEU A 162 9.70 11.02 -9.95
N THR A 163 9.93 11.53 -11.17
CA THR A 163 11.28 11.74 -11.70
C THR A 163 11.84 13.15 -11.44
N ASP A 164 11.12 14.01 -10.74
CA ASP A 164 11.62 15.33 -10.35
C ASP A 164 12.71 15.19 -9.27
N PRO A 165 14.00 15.43 -9.61
CA PRO A 165 15.10 15.19 -8.69
C PRO A 165 15.17 16.22 -7.56
N ALA A 166 14.37 17.30 -7.62
CA ALA A 166 14.24 18.25 -6.51
C ALA A 166 13.30 17.76 -5.42
N GLN A 167 12.52 16.70 -5.68
CA GLN A 167 11.47 16.22 -4.78
C GLN A 167 11.60 14.73 -4.42
N TRP A 168 12.12 13.94 -5.37
CA TRP A 168 12.11 12.50 -5.25
C TRP A 168 13.41 11.87 -5.76
N LEU A 169 13.90 10.86 -5.05
CA LEU A 169 14.84 9.88 -5.57
C LEU A 169 14.06 8.60 -5.87
N THR A 170 13.87 8.27 -7.15
CA THR A 170 12.96 7.20 -7.56
C THR A 170 13.66 6.10 -8.35
N SER A 171 13.30 4.85 -8.03
CA SER A 171 13.61 3.65 -8.82
C SER A 171 12.32 3.03 -9.34
N PHE A 172 12.33 2.59 -10.61
CA PHE A 172 11.23 1.85 -11.26
C PHE A 172 11.63 0.40 -11.54
N ALA A 173 12.44 -0.21 -10.68
CA ALA A 173 12.95 -1.57 -10.89
C ALA A 173 11.94 -2.68 -10.57
N ALA A 174 10.85 -2.36 -9.85
CA ALA A 174 9.84 -3.34 -9.48
C ALA A 174 8.76 -3.48 -10.56
N GLU A 175 8.24 -4.71 -10.74
CA GLU A 175 7.16 -5.06 -11.67
C GLU A 175 7.36 -4.53 -13.10
N ASP A 176 8.55 -4.69 -13.67
CA ASP A 176 8.89 -4.21 -15.02
C ASP A 176 8.57 -2.71 -15.21
N GLY A 177 8.74 -1.92 -14.14
CA GLY A 177 8.53 -0.48 -14.13
C GLY A 177 7.10 -0.04 -13.83
N ARG A 178 6.17 -0.94 -13.52
CA ARG A 178 4.80 -0.61 -13.11
C ARG A 178 4.72 -0.11 -11.67
N THR A 179 5.72 -0.47 -10.85
CA THR A 179 5.86 0.00 -9.47
C THR A 179 7.09 0.88 -9.32
N GLY A 180 6.89 2.08 -8.77
CA GLY A 180 7.95 3.00 -8.37
C GLY A 180 8.18 2.98 -6.87
N VAL A 181 9.46 2.98 -6.46
CA VAL A 181 9.87 3.21 -5.07
C VAL A 181 10.61 4.53 -5.03
N SER A 182 10.10 5.47 -4.26
CA SER A 182 10.59 6.85 -4.22
C SER A 182 10.93 7.27 -2.79
N ILE A 183 12.05 7.95 -2.60
CA ILE A 183 12.39 8.61 -1.34
C ILE A 183 12.05 10.10 -1.50
N LYS A 184 11.28 10.64 -0.56
CA LYS A 184 11.00 12.08 -0.50
C LYS A 184 12.25 12.84 -0.06
N LEU A 185 12.72 13.76 -0.87
CA LEU A 185 13.87 14.62 -0.61
C LEU A 185 13.52 15.85 0.22
#